data_16ffb724886070744b4cf8e3fd2dcfcc
#
_entry.id   16ffb724886070744b4cf8e3fd2dcfcc
#
_cell.length_a   1.000
_cell.length_b   1.000
_cell.length_c   1.000
_cell.angle_alpha   90.00
_cell.angle_beta   90.00
_cell.angle_gamma   90.00
#
_symmetry.space_group_name_H-M   'P 1'
#
loop_
_entity.id
_entity.type
_entity.pdbx_description
1 polymer ?
#
loop_
_entity_poly.entity_id
_entity_poly.type
_entity_poly.pdbx_seq_one_letter_code
_entity_poly.pdbx_strand_id
1 'polypeptide(L)'
;MSSGLIKTKTIVGIDYSLNSPAVCISTNGGTAFSDCYFYYLTSKKKHIGKMLENVIGYEHKEWKSPIERFTNLSGWVLHILDTLHKKQKNKHVFIEGYSYGSKGQAVFQIAENGGILKYRLQKRFTCKTIVPSVVKKLATGKGNADKQKM
;
A
#
# COMPACT_ATOMS: atom_id res chain seq x y z
N MET A 1 36.92 15.31 5.82
CA MET A 1 35.90 14.41 6.42
C MET A 1 34.63 14.52 5.59
N SER A 2 34.34 13.53 4.75
CA SER A 2 33.08 13.50 4.04
C SER A 2 32.00 13.09 5.03
N SER A 3 31.12 14.02 5.42
CA SER A 3 29.89 13.71 6.11
C SER A 3 29.05 12.86 5.13
N GLY A 4 29.11 11.53 5.33
CA GLY A 4 28.24 10.62 4.60
C GLY A 4 26.81 11.01 4.88
N LEU A 5 26.17 11.68 3.94
CA LEU A 5 24.73 11.89 3.93
C LEU A 5 24.09 10.50 4.06
N ILE A 6 23.60 10.19 5.24
CA ILE A 6 22.74 9.02 5.45
C ILE A 6 21.57 9.22 4.50
N LYS A 7 21.59 8.51 3.38
CA LYS A 7 20.47 8.53 2.42
C LYS A 7 19.26 7.98 3.18
N THR A 8 18.40 8.87 3.64
CA THR A 8 17.16 8.50 4.30
C THR A 8 16.35 7.62 3.35
N LYS A 9 16.07 6.39 3.79
CA LYS A 9 15.30 5.43 3.00
C LYS A 9 13.83 5.79 3.10
N THR A 10 13.16 5.92 1.95
CA THR A 10 11.70 5.97 1.90
C THR A 10 11.16 4.56 1.92
N ILE A 11 10.32 4.26 2.89
CA ILE A 11 9.67 2.95 3.05
C ILE A 11 8.21 3.09 2.70
N VAL A 12 7.73 2.20 1.85
CA VAL A 12 6.33 2.16 1.40
C VAL A 12 5.73 0.81 1.78
N GLY A 13 4.63 0.83 2.52
CA GLY A 13 3.82 -0.34 2.81
C GLY A 13 2.49 -0.28 2.05
N ILE A 14 2.10 -1.37 1.39
CA ILE A 14 0.87 -1.45 0.60
C ILE A 14 0.04 -2.66 1.06
N ASP A 15 -1.15 -2.39 1.58
CA ASP A 15 -2.25 -3.35 1.69
C ASP A 15 -3.11 -3.19 0.43
N TYR A 16 -3.02 -4.16 -0.50
CA TYR A 16 -3.61 -4.02 -1.83
C TYR A 16 -4.85 -4.90 -2.01
N SER A 17 -5.92 -4.50 -1.34
CA SER A 17 -7.22 -5.15 -1.49
C SER A 17 -8.01 -4.59 -2.69
N LEU A 18 -9.00 -5.35 -3.16
CA LEU A 18 -9.89 -4.92 -4.25
C LEU A 18 -10.82 -3.77 -3.85
N ASN A 19 -11.24 -3.70 -2.60
CA ASN A 19 -12.30 -2.79 -2.16
C ASN A 19 -11.79 -1.59 -1.38
N SER A 20 -10.69 -1.74 -0.67
CA SER A 20 -10.16 -0.70 0.21
C SER A 20 -8.63 -0.78 0.30
N PRO A 21 -7.93 -0.61 -0.83
CA PRO A 21 -6.47 -0.59 -0.80
C PRO A 21 -5.96 0.61 -0.01
N ALA A 22 -4.83 0.42 0.66
CA ALA A 22 -4.17 1.45 1.44
C ALA A 22 -2.66 1.48 1.18
N VAL A 23 -2.08 2.67 1.28
CA VAL A 23 -0.65 2.92 1.12
C VAL A 23 -0.16 3.73 2.31
N CYS A 24 0.90 3.27 2.96
CA CYS A 24 1.61 3.99 4.00
C CYS A 24 3.02 4.34 3.50
N ILE A 25 3.45 5.58 3.69
CA ILE A 25 4.77 6.05 3.27
C ILE A 25 5.48 6.72 4.44
N SER A 26 6.62 6.14 4.85
CA SER A 26 7.59 6.81 5.71
C SER A 26 8.69 7.44 4.86
N THR A 27 8.81 8.76 4.90
CA THR A 27 9.76 9.49 4.05
C THR A 27 11.19 9.53 4.60
N ASN A 28 11.35 9.22 5.88
CA ASN A 28 12.62 9.27 6.60
C ASN A 28 13.02 7.92 7.23
N GLY A 29 12.22 6.87 7.02
CA GLY A 29 12.41 5.56 7.66
C GLY A 29 11.91 5.50 9.12
N GLY A 30 11.30 6.57 9.64
CA GLY A 30 10.67 6.58 10.95
C GLY A 30 9.44 5.68 11.02
N THR A 31 9.06 5.26 12.21
CA THR A 31 7.95 4.31 12.46
C THR A 31 6.83 4.91 13.31
N ALA A 32 6.98 6.14 13.79
CA ALA A 32 5.92 6.83 14.47
C ALA A 32 4.80 7.21 13.49
N PHE A 33 3.56 7.31 13.98
CA PHE A 33 2.42 7.74 13.16
C PHE A 33 2.67 9.09 12.47
N SER A 34 3.32 10.02 13.16
CA SER A 34 3.69 11.35 12.62
C SER A 34 4.76 11.31 11.52
N ASP A 35 5.54 10.22 11.41
CA ASP A 35 6.57 10.05 10.38
C ASP A 35 6.00 9.53 9.05
N CYS A 36 4.75 9.10 9.05
CA CYS A 36 4.13 8.39 7.96
C CYS A 36 2.97 9.18 7.34
N TYR A 37 2.79 9.02 6.03
CA TYR A 37 1.60 9.45 5.30
C TYR A 37 0.75 8.23 4.96
N PHE A 38 -0.56 8.36 5.12
CA PHE A 38 -1.52 7.28 4.90
C PHE A 38 -2.51 7.69 3.83
N TYR A 39 -2.65 6.86 2.82
CA TYR A 39 -3.59 7.02 1.71
C TYR A 39 -4.45 5.78 1.60
N TYR A 40 -5.74 5.94 1.38
CA TYR A 40 -6.64 4.81 1.20
C TYR A 40 -7.80 5.14 0.27
N LEU A 41 -8.36 4.10 -0.35
CA LEU A 41 -9.60 4.19 -1.11
C LEU A 41 -10.78 3.73 -0.27
N THR A 42 -11.90 4.46 -0.37
CA THR A 42 -13.12 4.14 0.36
C THR A 42 -14.37 4.54 -0.41
N SER A 43 -15.43 3.74 -0.29
CA SER A 43 -16.78 4.09 -0.77
C SER A 43 -17.59 4.91 0.24
N LYS A 44 -17.08 5.04 1.47
CA LYS A 44 -17.76 5.78 2.55
C LYS A 44 -17.50 7.27 2.43
N LYS A 45 -18.48 8.05 1.96
CA LYS A 45 -18.37 9.51 1.73
C LYS A 45 -17.75 10.28 2.90
N LYS A 46 -18.10 9.94 4.14
CA LYS A 46 -17.58 10.59 5.35
C LYS A 46 -16.07 10.39 5.59
N HIS A 47 -15.44 9.47 4.87
CA HIS A 47 -14.00 9.17 4.96
C HIS A 47 -13.22 9.61 3.73
N ILE A 48 -13.83 10.38 2.82
CA ILE A 48 -13.16 10.96 1.65
C ILE A 48 -12.65 12.34 2.00
N GLY A 49 -11.42 12.63 1.61
CA GLY A 49 -10.73 13.90 1.87
C GLY A 49 -9.62 13.78 2.92
N LYS A 50 -9.16 14.93 3.39
CA LYS A 50 -8.12 15.01 4.41
C LYS A 50 -8.72 14.76 5.79
N MET A 51 -8.46 13.58 6.34
CA MET A 51 -8.95 13.19 7.67
C MET A 51 -8.06 13.74 8.78
N LEU A 52 -6.74 13.70 8.58
CA LEU A 52 -5.70 14.28 9.41
C LEU A 52 -4.63 14.89 8.49
N GLU A 53 -3.64 15.60 9.05
CA GLU A 53 -2.55 16.18 8.26
C GLU A 53 -1.84 15.17 7.36
N ASN A 54 -1.72 13.94 7.84
CA ASN A 54 -1.01 12.85 7.18
C ASN A 54 -1.93 11.68 6.76
N VAL A 55 -3.27 11.84 6.81
CA VAL A 55 -4.24 10.78 6.47
C VAL A 55 -5.24 11.30 5.46
N ILE A 56 -5.25 10.72 4.26
CA ILE A 56 -6.08 11.17 3.14
C ILE A 56 -6.85 9.99 2.53
N GLY A 57 -8.17 10.10 2.54
CA GLY A 57 -9.07 9.16 1.88
C GLY A 57 -9.45 9.62 0.47
N TYR A 58 -9.41 8.70 -0.48
CA TYR A 58 -9.86 8.91 -1.85
C TYR A 58 -11.11 8.08 -2.13
N GLU A 59 -11.94 8.56 -3.05
CA GLU A 59 -13.14 7.83 -3.45
C GLU A 59 -12.77 6.55 -4.22
N HIS A 60 -13.28 5.42 -3.76
CA HIS A 60 -13.27 4.17 -4.50
C HIS A 60 -14.47 4.15 -5.46
N LYS A 61 -14.19 4.32 -6.74
CA LYS A 61 -15.20 4.37 -7.79
C LYS A 61 -15.64 2.97 -8.21
N GLU A 62 -16.80 2.88 -8.83
CA GLU A 62 -17.23 1.70 -9.56
C GLU A 62 -16.62 1.70 -10.97
N TRP A 63 -16.30 0.51 -11.48
CA TRP A 63 -15.64 0.32 -12.77
C TRP A 63 -16.46 -0.62 -13.66
N LYS A 64 -16.41 -0.39 -14.96
CA LYS A 64 -17.20 -1.16 -15.94
C LYS A 64 -16.67 -2.59 -16.13
N SER A 65 -15.40 -2.84 -15.85
CA SER A 65 -14.78 -4.15 -16.00
C SER A 65 -13.70 -4.40 -14.95
N PRO A 66 -13.35 -5.67 -14.67
CA PRO A 66 -12.23 -6.01 -13.79
C PRO A 66 -10.90 -5.39 -14.23
N ILE A 67 -10.59 -5.42 -15.52
CA ILE A 67 -9.33 -4.86 -16.05
C ILE A 67 -9.27 -3.35 -15.87
N GLU A 68 -10.36 -2.64 -16.13
CA GLU A 68 -10.44 -1.21 -15.87
C GLU A 68 -10.20 -0.91 -14.39
N ARG A 69 -10.83 -1.67 -13.50
CA ARG A 69 -10.63 -1.57 -12.06
C ARG A 69 -9.17 -1.77 -11.66
N PHE A 70 -8.54 -2.86 -12.10
CA PHE A 70 -7.15 -3.19 -11.74
C PHE A 70 -6.17 -2.14 -12.29
N THR A 71 -6.40 -1.65 -13.49
CA THR A 71 -5.60 -0.58 -14.10
C THR A 71 -5.69 0.71 -13.28
N ASN A 72 -6.89 1.09 -12.87
CA ASN A 72 -7.10 2.33 -12.10
C ASN A 72 -6.58 2.20 -10.66
N LEU A 73 -6.81 1.07 -9.98
CA LEU A 73 -6.26 0.84 -8.65
C LEU A 73 -4.73 0.89 -8.63
N SER A 74 -4.08 0.21 -9.59
CA SER A 74 -2.62 0.28 -9.71
C SER A 74 -2.13 1.67 -10.13
N GLY A 75 -2.88 2.39 -10.98
CA GLY A 75 -2.61 3.77 -11.36
C GLY A 75 -2.66 4.72 -10.17
N TRP A 76 -3.63 4.54 -9.27
CA TRP A 76 -3.73 5.32 -8.03
C TRP A 76 -2.51 5.13 -7.13
N VAL A 77 -2.04 3.89 -6.93
CA VAL A 77 -0.81 3.63 -6.17
C VAL A 77 0.38 4.34 -6.81
N LEU A 78 0.56 4.21 -8.13
CA LEU A 78 1.65 4.87 -8.84
C LEU A 78 1.56 6.40 -8.76
N HIS A 79 0.36 6.98 -8.83
CA HIS A 79 0.17 8.41 -8.66
C HIS A 79 0.67 8.89 -7.28
N ILE A 80 0.39 8.16 -6.21
CA ILE A 80 0.90 8.47 -4.88
C ILE A 80 2.43 8.46 -4.89
N LEU A 81 3.05 7.41 -5.43
CA LEU A 81 4.50 7.25 -5.39
C LEU A 81 5.26 8.19 -6.32
N ASP A 82 4.75 8.42 -7.53
CA ASP A 82 5.43 9.17 -8.58
C ASP A 82 5.10 10.67 -8.58
N THR A 83 3.92 11.05 -8.09
CA THR A 83 3.44 12.44 -8.12
C THR A 83 3.49 13.06 -6.73
N LEU A 84 2.78 12.52 -5.76
CA LEU A 84 2.71 13.10 -4.42
C LEU A 84 4.04 12.96 -3.69
N HIS A 85 4.76 11.87 -3.89
CA HIS A 85 6.05 11.58 -3.27
C HIS A 85 7.21 11.52 -4.27
N LYS A 86 7.16 12.30 -5.36
CA LYS A 86 8.20 12.31 -6.40
C LYS A 86 9.58 12.75 -5.91
N LYS A 87 9.64 13.57 -4.87
CA LYS A 87 10.90 14.07 -4.30
C LYS A 87 11.65 12.98 -3.52
N GLN A 88 10.95 12.00 -2.97
CA GLN A 88 11.55 10.90 -2.25
C GLN A 88 12.18 9.91 -3.24
N LYS A 89 13.50 9.83 -3.21
CA LYS A 89 14.28 8.84 -3.98
C LYS A 89 14.42 7.54 -3.19
N ASN A 90 14.90 6.48 -3.81
CA ASN A 90 15.19 5.19 -3.16
C ASN A 90 14.00 4.60 -2.35
N LYS A 91 12.83 4.54 -2.98
CA LYS A 91 11.64 3.93 -2.38
C LYS A 91 11.80 2.40 -2.32
N HIS A 92 11.67 1.85 -1.12
CA HIS A 92 11.59 0.42 -0.87
C HIS A 92 10.13 0.06 -0.62
N VAL A 93 9.53 -0.70 -1.53
CA VAL A 93 8.10 -1.01 -1.53
C VAL A 93 7.87 -2.41 -0.98
N PHE A 94 7.02 -2.51 0.03
CA PHE A 94 6.57 -3.76 0.63
C PHE A 94 5.08 -3.92 0.38
N ILE A 95 4.70 -5.04 -0.25
CA ILE A 95 3.30 -5.34 -0.58
C ILE A 95 2.87 -6.53 0.27
N GLU A 96 1.74 -6.41 0.96
CA GLU A 96 1.15 -7.56 1.64
C GLU A 96 0.77 -8.63 0.62
N GLY A 97 1.17 -9.86 0.89
CA GLY A 97 0.89 -11.01 0.05
C GLY A 97 -0.55 -11.50 0.18
N TYR A 98 -0.90 -12.49 -0.62
CA TYR A 98 -2.24 -13.06 -0.60
C TYR A 98 -2.53 -13.82 0.69
N SER A 99 -3.75 -13.69 1.19
CA SER A 99 -4.26 -14.53 2.26
C SER A 99 -4.68 -15.90 1.70
N TYR A 100 -4.19 -16.98 2.29
CA TYR A 100 -4.57 -18.35 1.91
C TYR A 100 -6.06 -18.68 2.20
N GLY A 101 -6.77 -17.82 2.91
CA GLY A 101 -8.19 -18.01 3.23
C GLY A 101 -9.17 -17.58 2.14
N SER A 102 -8.70 -16.95 1.07
CA SER A 102 -9.57 -16.54 -0.03
C SER A 102 -10.01 -17.74 -0.87
N LYS A 103 -11.31 -17.82 -1.19
CA LYS A 103 -11.91 -18.93 -1.96
C LYS A 103 -12.75 -18.40 -3.12
N GLY A 104 -12.96 -19.27 -4.13
CA GLY A 104 -13.82 -18.97 -5.29
C GLY A 104 -13.20 -18.01 -6.30
N GLN A 105 -14.04 -17.39 -7.13
CA GLN A 105 -13.61 -16.50 -8.22
C GLN A 105 -12.86 -15.24 -7.71
N ALA A 106 -13.11 -14.82 -6.48
CA ALA A 106 -12.42 -13.66 -5.90
C ALA A 106 -10.89 -13.87 -5.82
N VAL A 107 -10.42 -15.11 -5.68
CA VAL A 107 -8.97 -15.43 -5.66
C VAL A 107 -8.29 -15.04 -6.96
N PHE A 108 -8.93 -15.33 -8.10
CA PHE A 108 -8.37 -14.98 -9.41
C PHE A 108 -8.28 -13.46 -9.59
N GLN A 109 -9.35 -12.73 -9.24
CA GLN A 109 -9.34 -11.27 -9.33
C GLN A 109 -8.29 -10.63 -8.39
N ILE A 110 -8.11 -11.15 -7.19
CA ILE A 110 -7.07 -10.70 -6.25
C ILE A 110 -5.68 -10.94 -6.86
N ALA A 111 -5.45 -12.12 -7.46
CA ALA A 111 -4.19 -12.46 -8.08
C ALA A 111 -3.87 -11.59 -9.30
N GLU A 112 -4.85 -11.39 -10.19
CA GLU A 112 -4.73 -10.53 -11.38
C GLU A 112 -4.44 -9.07 -10.98
N ASN A 113 -5.23 -8.52 -10.06
CA ASN A 113 -5.04 -7.17 -9.55
C ASN A 113 -3.65 -6.98 -8.94
N GLY A 114 -3.23 -7.90 -8.06
CA GLY A 114 -1.91 -7.88 -7.45
C GLY A 114 -0.77 -8.06 -8.45
N GLY A 115 -0.97 -8.90 -9.48
CA GLY A 115 -0.01 -9.12 -10.56
C GLY A 115 0.25 -7.86 -11.38
N ILE A 116 -0.81 -7.13 -11.75
CA ILE A 116 -0.71 -5.86 -12.47
C ILE A 116 0.07 -4.82 -11.65
N LEU A 117 -0.25 -4.68 -10.36
CA LEU A 117 0.48 -3.74 -9.49
C LEU A 117 1.96 -4.12 -9.39
N LYS A 118 2.27 -5.37 -9.08
CA LYS A 118 3.66 -5.85 -8.93
C LYS A 118 4.46 -5.64 -10.20
N TYR A 119 3.92 -5.97 -11.36
CA TYR A 119 4.55 -5.74 -12.65
C TYR A 119 4.91 -4.26 -12.87
N ARG A 120 3.98 -3.34 -12.58
CA ARG A 120 4.18 -1.91 -12.75
C ARG A 120 5.21 -1.34 -11.76
N LEU A 121 5.19 -1.80 -10.52
CA LEU A 121 6.11 -1.34 -9.47
C LEU A 121 7.53 -1.84 -9.64
N GLN A 122 7.71 -3.12 -9.98
CA GLN A 122 9.05 -3.73 -10.13
C GLN A 122 9.89 -3.09 -11.23
N LYS A 123 9.25 -2.43 -12.20
CA LYS A 123 9.97 -1.66 -13.24
C LYS A 123 10.61 -0.38 -12.70
N ARG A 124 10.22 0.09 -11.53
CA ARG A 124 10.58 1.42 -11.01
C ARG A 124 11.18 1.40 -9.61
N PHE A 125 10.83 0.42 -8.80
CA PHE A 125 11.16 0.39 -7.38
C PHE A 125 11.67 -0.99 -6.96
N THR A 126 12.46 -1.00 -5.88
CA THR A 126 12.75 -2.26 -5.17
C THR A 126 11.49 -2.71 -4.44
N CYS A 127 10.91 -3.84 -4.87
CA CYS A 127 9.66 -4.37 -4.33
C CYS A 127 9.87 -5.73 -3.67
N LYS A 128 9.23 -5.92 -2.50
CA LYS A 128 9.17 -7.22 -1.81
C LYS A 128 7.73 -7.51 -1.40
N THR A 129 7.32 -8.77 -1.53
CA THR A 129 6.05 -9.26 -0.99
C THR A 129 6.28 -9.86 0.39
N ILE A 130 5.45 -9.46 1.36
CA ILE A 130 5.48 -9.94 2.74
C ILE A 130 4.20 -10.72 3.01
N VAL A 131 4.33 -11.94 3.54
CA VAL A 131 3.15 -12.75 3.86
C VAL A 131 2.36 -12.14 5.03
N PRO A 132 1.02 -12.21 5.01
CA PRO A 132 0.16 -11.57 6.04
C PRO A 132 0.48 -11.98 7.47
N SER A 133 0.87 -13.23 7.71
CA SER A 133 1.26 -13.71 9.05
C SER A 133 2.49 -12.99 9.61
N VAL A 134 3.43 -12.59 8.76
CA VAL A 134 4.61 -11.80 9.18
C VAL A 134 4.18 -10.37 9.52
N VAL A 135 3.32 -9.75 8.70
CA VAL A 135 2.76 -8.42 9.00
C VAL A 135 2.04 -8.42 10.35
N LYS A 136 1.17 -9.40 10.57
CA LYS A 136 0.46 -9.58 11.85
C LYS A 136 1.41 -9.79 13.03
N LYS A 137 2.43 -10.62 12.86
CA LYS A 137 3.42 -10.87 13.92
C LYS A 137 4.19 -9.60 14.29
N LEU A 138 4.57 -8.80 13.30
CA LEU A 138 5.26 -7.52 13.55
C LEU A 138 4.36 -6.51 14.28
N ALA A 139 3.07 -6.45 13.90
CA ALA A 139 2.14 -5.49 14.49
C ALA A 139 1.65 -5.89 15.90
N THR A 140 1.48 -7.18 16.17
CA THR A 140 0.77 -7.67 17.37
C THR A 140 1.58 -8.68 18.21
N GLY A 141 2.74 -9.09 17.74
CA GLY A 141 3.52 -10.20 18.32
C GLY A 141 3.01 -11.60 17.95
N LYS A 142 1.85 -11.72 17.28
CA LYS A 142 1.21 -13.00 16.91
C LYS A 142 0.83 -13.06 15.45
N GLY A 143 1.36 -14.04 14.70
CA GLY A 143 1.09 -14.18 13.25
C GLY A 143 -0.33 -14.61 12.88
N ASN A 144 -1.12 -15.08 13.85
CA ASN A 144 -2.53 -15.45 13.70
C ASN A 144 -3.49 -14.44 14.34
N ALA A 145 -3.04 -13.24 14.66
CA ALA A 145 -3.90 -12.21 15.22
C ALA A 145 -5.09 -11.89 14.30
N ASP A 146 -6.25 -11.63 14.90
CA ASP A 146 -7.43 -11.13 14.19
C ASP A 146 -7.30 -9.63 13.89
N LYS A 147 -8.23 -9.13 13.07
CA LYS A 147 -8.24 -7.71 12.67
C LYS A 147 -8.48 -6.73 13.82
N GLN A 148 -9.11 -7.17 14.91
CA GLN A 148 -9.37 -6.30 16.06
C GLN A 148 -8.13 -6.05 16.91
N LYS A 149 -7.14 -6.94 16.80
CA LYS A 149 -5.86 -6.85 17.52
C LYS A 149 -4.75 -6.15 16.72
N MET A 150 -5.02 -5.86 15.45
CA MET A 150 -4.11 -5.11 14.58
C MET A 150 -4.40 -3.61 14.65
#